data_9600eca54e715484792a3437e4f0f23a
#
_entry.id   9600eca54e715484792a3437e4f0f23a
#
_cell.length_a   1.000
_cell.length_b   1.000
_cell.length_c   1.000
_cell.angle_alpha   90.00
_cell.angle_beta   90.00
_cell.angle_gamma   90.00
#
_symmetry.space_group_name_H-M   'P 1'
#
loop_
_entity.id
_entity.type
_entity.pdbx_description
1 polymer ?
#
loop_
_entity_poly.entity_id
_entity_poly.type
_entity_poly.pdbx_seq_one_letter_code
_entity_poly.pdbx_strand_id
1 'polypeptide(L)'
;LIFEDTDNDGKFDKRKVFWDKGNYSSGLVYGHGGVWVCNTPNLLFIPDKNGDDIPDGPAQVVLDGWSIDSKANVVNNMNWGPDGWLYGTHGRTNWSMIGKPGSVDKDRTRFDGGVYRYHPTRHIWEPYADGTTNPWGIDWNDRGHAFITNCVNPHLFQVIQGAHYEPWRGRKSSQYAYQRIETIADHLHFTGLSNVRADLGSEQEDAAGGGHAHCGTMVYLGDNFPAEYRNTLFTNNIHGRRINNDVPKRSGSGYVASHGPDLMRASDPWFMGVTLAYGPSGEVYVSDWSDTGECHSTKNTRRRTGRIYRITYGEPEMRSVDLAKSSNDELAKLQLHANDWFVRHARRLLQERAGAGVDLSGAAQALREIGETNEDVTRRLRAMWALYSIGAADEAWPVSYTHLRAHETGS
;
A
#
# COMPACT_ATOMS: atom_id res chain seq x y z
N LEU A 1 -0.49 2.61 18.46
CA LEU A 1 -0.11 1.51 19.35
C LEU A 1 0.99 0.69 18.71
N ILE A 2 1.93 0.20 19.50
CA ILE A 2 2.94 -0.79 19.13
C ILE A 2 2.63 -2.05 19.93
N PHE A 3 2.69 -3.18 19.25
CA PHE A 3 2.49 -4.50 19.86
C PHE A 3 3.75 -5.34 19.62
N GLU A 4 4.24 -5.95 20.67
CA GLU A 4 5.44 -6.78 20.66
C GLU A 4 5.10 -8.21 21.14
N ASP A 5 5.69 -9.20 20.50
CA ASP A 5 5.72 -10.60 20.91
C ASP A 5 7.12 -10.82 21.51
N THR A 6 7.23 -10.73 22.85
CA THR A 6 8.55 -10.63 23.50
C THR A 6 9.16 -11.98 23.81
N ASP A 7 8.38 -13.07 23.80
CA ASP A 7 8.83 -14.44 24.03
C ASP A 7 8.75 -15.34 22.79
N ASN A 8 8.30 -14.78 21.64
CA ASN A 8 8.14 -15.46 20.35
C ASN A 8 7.15 -16.63 20.38
N ASP A 9 6.13 -16.59 21.25
CA ASP A 9 5.08 -17.60 21.31
C ASP A 9 3.99 -17.42 20.22
N GLY A 10 4.09 -16.35 19.46
CA GLY A 10 3.15 -16.00 18.40
C GLY A 10 2.00 -15.13 18.87
N LYS A 11 2.03 -14.66 20.11
CA LYS A 11 1.05 -13.73 20.63
C LYS A 11 1.72 -12.43 21.05
N PHE A 12 1.00 -11.33 20.86
CA PHE A 12 1.47 -10.04 21.35
C PHE A 12 1.21 -9.94 22.84
N ASP A 13 2.25 -9.90 23.66
CA ASP A 13 2.20 -9.83 25.12
C ASP A 13 2.50 -8.45 25.66
N LYS A 14 3.08 -7.57 24.85
CA LYS A 14 3.40 -6.19 25.24
C LYS A 14 2.77 -5.17 24.32
N ARG A 15 2.24 -4.11 24.90
CA ARG A 15 1.62 -3.00 24.18
C ARG A 15 2.16 -1.66 24.68
N LYS A 16 2.66 -0.84 23.76
CA LYS A 16 3.02 0.55 23.99
C LYS A 16 2.02 1.50 23.31
N VAL A 17 1.81 2.67 23.90
CA VAL A 17 1.14 3.80 23.25
C VAL A 17 2.22 4.72 22.70
N PHE A 18 2.42 4.69 21.39
CA PHE A 18 3.33 5.60 20.71
C PHE A 18 2.74 7.02 20.67
N TRP A 19 1.48 7.12 20.24
CA TRP A 19 0.78 8.40 20.10
C TRP A 19 -0.72 8.19 20.22
N ASP A 20 -1.41 9.09 20.95
CA ASP A 20 -2.83 8.94 21.31
C ASP A 20 -3.72 10.12 20.90
N LYS A 21 -3.16 11.10 20.14
CA LYS A 21 -3.88 12.31 19.73
C LYS A 21 -4.50 12.18 18.33
N GLY A 22 -4.63 10.94 17.82
CA GLY A 22 -5.26 10.67 16.54
C GLY A 22 -6.73 10.99 16.55
N ASN A 23 -7.17 11.70 15.51
CA ASN A 23 -8.58 11.95 15.25
C ASN A 23 -8.86 11.61 13.79
N TYR A 24 -9.70 10.61 13.55
CA TYR A 24 -10.04 10.17 12.22
C TYR A 24 -8.83 9.63 11.42
N SER A 25 -8.00 8.85 12.10
CA SER A 25 -6.82 8.22 11.50
C SER A 25 -7.24 7.02 10.65
N SER A 26 -6.73 6.94 9.43
CA SER A 26 -7.16 5.98 8.39
C SER A 26 -5.98 5.27 7.68
N GLY A 27 -4.77 5.53 8.10
CA GLY A 27 -3.57 4.87 7.58
C GLY A 27 -2.33 5.38 8.28
N LEU A 28 -1.32 4.52 8.35
CA LEU A 28 -0.01 4.87 8.88
C LEU A 28 1.09 4.08 8.19
N VAL A 29 2.30 4.65 8.17
CA VAL A 29 3.51 3.97 7.74
C VAL A 29 4.72 4.55 8.47
N TYR A 30 5.70 3.70 8.77
CA TYR A 30 6.97 4.11 9.37
C TYR A 30 8.03 4.38 8.29
N GLY A 31 8.85 5.40 8.50
CA GLY A 31 10.01 5.69 7.67
C GLY A 31 10.48 7.14 7.80
N HIS A 32 11.71 7.39 7.36
CA HIS A 32 12.34 8.70 7.39
C HIS A 32 12.38 9.32 8.80
N GLY A 33 12.68 8.48 9.81
CA GLY A 33 12.84 8.89 11.19
C GLY A 33 11.52 9.22 11.91
N GLY A 34 10.42 8.54 11.56
CA GLY A 34 9.17 8.71 12.26
C GLY A 34 7.97 8.01 11.62
N VAL A 35 6.79 8.29 12.14
CA VAL A 35 5.51 7.72 11.71
C VAL A 35 4.71 8.74 10.92
N TRP A 36 4.34 8.38 9.71
CA TRP A 36 3.42 9.15 8.85
C TRP A 36 2.00 8.68 9.11
N VAL A 37 1.07 9.61 9.28
CA VAL A 37 -0.32 9.26 9.63
C VAL A 37 -1.30 10.05 8.75
N CYS A 38 -2.17 9.35 8.04
CA CYS A 38 -3.38 9.93 7.50
C CYS A 38 -4.33 10.25 8.66
N ASN A 39 -4.46 11.50 9.02
CA ASN A 39 -5.29 11.97 10.13
C ASN A 39 -6.15 13.13 9.67
N THR A 40 -7.19 12.81 8.90
CA THR A 40 -8.04 13.80 8.24
C THR A 40 -8.43 14.96 9.15
N PRO A 41 -8.24 16.23 8.73
CA PRO A 41 -7.92 16.71 7.37
C PRO A 41 -6.43 16.79 7.03
N ASN A 42 -5.55 16.17 7.78
CA ASN A 42 -4.11 16.32 7.70
C ASN A 42 -3.38 15.02 7.32
N LEU A 43 -2.26 15.17 6.65
CA LEU A 43 -1.16 14.22 6.68
C LEU A 43 -0.18 14.68 7.76
N LEU A 44 0.06 13.82 8.74
CA LEU A 44 0.94 14.11 9.86
C LEU A 44 2.25 13.33 9.74
N PHE A 45 3.33 13.92 10.26
CA PHE A 45 4.58 13.25 10.57
C PHE A 45 4.87 13.36 12.06
N ILE A 46 5.12 12.24 12.72
CA ILE A 46 5.44 12.16 14.14
C ILE A 46 6.88 11.68 14.25
N PRO A 47 7.84 12.54 14.62
CA PRO A 47 9.25 12.18 14.63
C PRO A 47 9.58 11.17 15.73
N ASP A 48 10.43 10.20 15.36
CA ASP A 48 11.06 9.20 16.23
C ASP A 48 12.38 8.79 15.55
N LYS A 49 13.40 9.64 15.70
CA LYS A 49 14.66 9.55 14.98
C LYS A 49 15.59 8.49 15.54
N ASN A 50 15.49 8.24 16.83
CA ASN A 50 16.31 7.26 17.54
C ASN A 50 15.68 5.86 17.56
N GLY A 51 14.39 5.73 17.17
CA GLY A 51 13.68 4.45 17.08
C GLY A 51 13.41 3.82 18.46
N ASP A 52 13.21 4.63 19.50
CA ASP A 52 12.93 4.15 20.85
C ASP A 52 11.43 3.98 21.15
N ASP A 53 10.60 4.19 20.12
CA ASP A 53 9.14 4.13 20.18
C ASP A 53 8.52 5.25 21.06
N ILE A 54 9.22 6.37 21.22
CA ILE A 54 8.75 7.56 21.90
C ILE A 54 8.88 8.74 20.94
N PRO A 55 7.81 9.51 20.69
CA PRO A 55 7.91 10.67 19.80
C PRO A 55 8.94 11.69 20.29
N ASP A 56 9.89 12.09 19.44
CA ASP A 56 10.89 13.13 19.72
C ASP A 56 10.30 14.55 19.81
N GLY A 57 9.02 14.70 19.51
CA GLY A 57 8.35 16.00 19.52
C GLY A 57 6.89 15.92 19.09
N PRO A 58 6.23 17.08 18.95
CA PRO A 58 4.84 17.12 18.52
C PRO A 58 4.66 16.62 17.08
N ALA A 59 3.48 16.06 16.78
CA ALA A 59 3.08 15.74 15.43
C ALA A 59 3.12 17.00 14.54
N GLN A 60 3.75 16.88 13.39
CA GLN A 60 3.91 17.95 12.40
C GLN A 60 2.87 17.77 11.29
N VAL A 61 2.15 18.85 10.96
CA VAL A 61 1.27 18.85 9.78
C VAL A 61 2.12 19.02 8.53
N VAL A 62 2.18 17.99 7.70
CA VAL A 62 2.96 18.00 6.45
C VAL A 62 2.13 18.59 5.31
N LEU A 63 0.88 18.14 5.21
CA LEU A 63 -0.13 18.60 4.27
C LEU A 63 -1.47 18.69 4.98
N ASP A 64 -2.32 19.58 4.50
CA ASP A 64 -3.70 19.74 4.99
C ASP A 64 -4.70 19.87 3.83
N GLY A 65 -5.98 20.00 4.18
CA GLY A 65 -7.04 20.31 3.23
C GLY A 65 -7.82 19.11 2.71
N TRP A 66 -7.60 17.90 3.26
CA TRP A 66 -8.48 16.77 2.96
C TRP A 66 -9.87 16.96 3.57
N SER A 67 -10.92 16.67 2.77
CA SER A 67 -12.29 16.79 3.22
C SER A 67 -12.60 15.86 4.39
N ILE A 68 -13.25 16.39 5.42
CA ILE A 68 -13.75 15.66 6.58
C ILE A 68 -15.20 15.15 6.39
N ASP A 69 -15.88 15.61 5.34
CA ASP A 69 -17.31 15.34 5.12
C ASP A 69 -17.58 14.02 4.38
N SER A 70 -16.51 13.29 4.11
CA SER A 70 -16.55 12.12 3.22
C SER A 70 -16.81 10.80 3.92
N LYS A 71 -17.03 10.77 5.23
CA LYS A 71 -17.14 9.54 6.04
C LYS A 71 -15.92 8.63 5.79
N ALA A 72 -16.15 7.40 5.30
CA ALA A 72 -15.10 6.44 4.97
C ALA A 72 -14.38 6.72 3.63
N ASN A 73 -14.74 7.77 2.88
CA ASN A 73 -14.09 8.15 1.62
C ASN A 73 -13.02 9.23 1.84
N VAL A 74 -12.14 9.02 2.77
CA VAL A 74 -11.09 9.97 3.20
C VAL A 74 -9.74 9.61 2.60
N VAL A 75 -8.73 10.47 2.86
CA VAL A 75 -7.33 10.10 2.70
C VAL A 75 -7.06 8.86 3.55
N ASN A 76 -6.43 7.86 2.95
CA ASN A 76 -6.26 6.59 3.63
C ASN A 76 -5.04 5.85 3.11
N ASN A 77 -4.68 4.82 3.82
CA ASN A 77 -3.67 3.83 3.52
C ASN A 77 -2.44 4.42 2.81
N MET A 78 -1.29 4.15 3.32
CA MET A 78 -0.04 4.63 2.73
C MET A 78 0.94 3.47 2.56
N ASN A 79 1.78 3.57 1.51
CA ASN A 79 2.86 2.61 1.28
C ASN A 79 4.04 3.30 0.58
N TRP A 80 5.26 2.82 0.84
CA TRP A 80 6.46 3.29 0.15
C TRP A 80 6.57 2.64 -1.22
N GLY A 81 6.59 3.47 -2.25
CA GLY A 81 6.78 3.01 -3.63
C GLY A 81 8.21 2.56 -3.92
N PRO A 82 8.41 1.80 -5.00
CA PRO A 82 9.75 1.36 -5.41
C PRO A 82 10.68 2.53 -5.75
N ASP A 83 10.14 3.68 -6.10
CA ASP A 83 10.83 4.93 -6.41
C ASP A 83 11.14 5.80 -5.17
N GLY A 84 10.83 5.31 -3.97
CA GLY A 84 11.09 6.01 -2.72
C GLY A 84 10.10 7.13 -2.38
N TRP A 85 8.99 7.26 -3.12
CA TRP A 85 7.90 8.15 -2.76
C TRP A 85 6.92 7.46 -1.81
N LEU A 86 6.29 8.23 -0.96
CA LEU A 86 5.15 7.82 -0.16
C LEU A 86 3.89 7.97 -1.00
N TYR A 87 3.19 6.87 -1.24
CA TYR A 87 1.91 6.85 -1.94
C TYR A 87 0.76 6.65 -0.97
N GLY A 88 -0.38 7.24 -1.31
CA GLY A 88 -1.62 7.02 -0.58
C GLY A 88 -2.83 7.14 -1.49
N THR A 89 -3.99 6.81 -0.95
CA THR A 89 -5.26 6.83 -1.66
C THR A 89 -6.27 7.76 -1.01
N HIS A 90 -7.26 8.19 -1.77
CA HIS A 90 -8.33 9.08 -1.32
C HIS A 90 -9.62 8.78 -2.08
N GLY A 91 -10.69 8.58 -1.34
CA GLY A 91 -12.02 8.41 -1.93
C GLY A 91 -12.58 9.74 -2.46
N ARG A 92 -13.56 9.66 -3.35
CA ARG A 92 -14.04 10.80 -4.13
C ARG A 92 -15.43 11.31 -3.77
N THR A 93 -15.98 10.95 -2.62
CA THR A 93 -17.31 11.46 -2.22
C THR A 93 -17.32 12.98 -2.18
N ASN A 94 -16.25 13.60 -1.67
CA ASN A 94 -16.02 15.03 -1.70
C ASN A 94 -14.61 15.30 -2.22
N TRP A 95 -14.47 16.35 -3.02
CA TRP A 95 -13.17 16.86 -3.43
C TRP A 95 -12.44 17.54 -2.26
N SER A 96 -11.15 17.59 -2.34
CA SER A 96 -10.26 18.20 -1.36
C SER A 96 -9.39 19.27 -2.02
N MET A 97 -8.92 20.24 -1.24
CA MET A 97 -7.96 21.29 -1.66
C MET A 97 -6.65 21.08 -0.89
N ILE A 98 -5.76 20.28 -1.43
CA ILE A 98 -4.55 19.83 -0.76
C ILE A 98 -3.42 20.83 -0.92
N GLY A 99 -2.74 21.14 0.18
CA GLY A 99 -1.59 22.02 0.17
C GLY A 99 -0.75 21.94 1.44
N LYS A 100 0.34 22.71 1.46
CA LYS A 100 1.13 22.89 2.68
C LYS A 100 0.33 23.71 3.69
N PRO A 101 0.52 23.51 4.98
CA PRO A 101 -0.15 24.31 6.02
C PRO A 101 0.07 25.82 5.80
N GLY A 102 -1.01 26.59 5.92
CA GLY A 102 -0.98 28.03 5.68
C GLY A 102 -1.01 28.48 4.21
N SER A 103 -1.04 27.53 3.25
CA SER A 103 -1.21 27.90 1.83
C SER A 103 -2.59 28.52 1.60
N VAL A 104 -2.63 29.53 0.72
CA VAL A 104 -3.88 30.10 0.21
C VAL A 104 -4.48 29.19 -0.87
N ASP A 105 -5.77 29.31 -1.14
CA ASP A 105 -6.49 28.42 -2.05
C ASP A 105 -5.89 28.31 -3.46
N LYS A 106 -5.35 29.40 -4.00
CA LYS A 106 -4.72 29.41 -5.33
C LYS A 106 -3.45 28.56 -5.43
N ASP A 107 -2.80 28.27 -4.28
CA ASP A 107 -1.57 27.48 -4.19
C ASP A 107 -1.87 26.02 -3.76
N ARG A 108 -3.15 25.69 -3.63
CA ARG A 108 -3.63 24.34 -3.32
C ARG A 108 -4.05 23.62 -4.58
N THR A 109 -3.91 22.31 -4.58
CA THR A 109 -4.33 21.49 -5.70
C THR A 109 -5.67 20.83 -5.35
N ARG A 110 -6.65 20.99 -6.24
CA ARG A 110 -7.90 20.25 -6.15
C ARG A 110 -7.65 18.77 -6.45
N PHE A 111 -8.15 17.91 -5.60
CA PHE A 111 -8.06 16.47 -5.74
C PHE A 111 -9.42 15.82 -5.48
N ASP A 112 -9.96 15.13 -6.49
CA ASP A 112 -11.29 14.51 -6.48
C ASP A 112 -11.24 13.01 -6.17
N GLY A 113 -10.17 12.54 -5.56
CA GLY A 113 -9.96 11.13 -5.25
C GLY A 113 -9.07 10.41 -6.26
N GLY A 114 -8.56 9.26 -5.86
CA GLY A 114 -7.60 8.47 -6.60
C GLY A 114 -6.33 8.21 -5.80
N VAL A 115 -5.19 8.26 -6.47
CA VAL A 115 -3.86 8.02 -5.90
C VAL A 115 -3.06 9.32 -5.90
N TYR A 116 -2.44 9.63 -4.78
CA TYR A 116 -1.46 10.71 -4.64
C TYR A 116 -0.11 10.15 -4.24
N ARG A 117 0.93 10.97 -4.38
CA ARG A 117 2.25 10.66 -3.82
C ARG A 117 2.90 11.88 -3.18
N TYR A 118 3.78 11.62 -2.23
CA TYR A 118 4.57 12.63 -1.53
C TYR A 118 6.03 12.21 -1.45
N HIS A 119 6.95 13.11 -1.80
CA HIS A 119 8.38 12.85 -1.69
C HIS A 119 8.89 13.25 -0.31
N PRO A 120 9.42 12.31 0.51
CA PRO A 120 9.68 12.55 1.93
C PRO A 120 10.82 13.55 2.19
N THR A 121 11.81 13.64 1.29
CA THR A 121 12.99 14.52 1.45
C THR A 121 12.91 15.80 0.63
N ARG A 122 12.22 15.81 -0.51
CA ARG A 122 12.01 17.00 -1.37
C ARG A 122 10.77 17.78 -1.00
N HIS A 123 9.89 17.22 -0.16
CA HIS A 123 8.63 17.83 0.28
C HIS A 123 7.72 18.27 -0.88
N ILE A 124 7.63 17.41 -1.89
CA ILE A 124 6.78 17.61 -3.08
C ILE A 124 5.57 16.69 -2.94
N TRP A 125 4.38 17.24 -3.10
CA TRP A 125 3.12 16.51 -3.21
C TRP A 125 2.56 16.66 -4.61
N GLU A 126 2.00 15.58 -5.15
CA GLU A 126 1.31 15.62 -6.44
C GLU A 126 0.21 14.56 -6.55
N PRO A 127 -0.87 14.84 -7.31
CA PRO A 127 -1.79 13.81 -7.77
C PRO A 127 -1.02 12.85 -8.68
N TYR A 128 -1.24 11.54 -8.49
CA TYR A 128 -0.59 10.53 -9.31
C TYR A 128 -1.53 9.95 -10.37
N ALA A 129 -2.77 9.62 -9.96
CA ALA A 129 -3.84 9.17 -10.84
C ALA A 129 -5.18 9.49 -10.17
N ASP A 130 -6.22 9.73 -10.94
CA ASP A 130 -7.54 10.08 -10.41
C ASP A 130 -8.63 9.10 -10.86
N GLY A 131 -9.79 9.22 -10.23
CA GLY A 131 -10.95 8.39 -10.52
C GLY A 131 -11.15 7.26 -9.51
N THR A 132 -11.73 6.15 -9.98
CA THR A 132 -12.31 5.11 -9.13
C THR A 132 -13.41 5.67 -8.21
N THR A 133 -13.85 4.96 -7.18
CA THR A 133 -14.88 5.45 -6.25
C THR A 133 -14.31 5.71 -4.87
N ASN A 134 -13.70 4.70 -4.27
CA ASN A 134 -13.08 4.80 -2.96
C ASN A 134 -11.91 3.83 -2.90
N PRO A 135 -10.75 4.18 -3.50
CA PRO A 135 -9.59 3.32 -3.44
C PRO A 135 -9.08 3.25 -1.99
N TRP A 136 -8.69 2.06 -1.56
CA TRP A 136 -8.23 1.82 -0.20
C TRP A 136 -7.07 0.84 -0.19
N GLY A 137 -5.88 1.37 -0.40
CA GLY A 137 -4.63 0.63 -0.47
C GLY A 137 -4.01 0.59 -1.85
N ILE A 138 -2.68 0.68 -1.86
CA ILE A 138 -1.85 0.58 -3.06
C ILE A 138 -0.64 -0.29 -2.77
N ASP A 139 -0.29 -1.17 -3.71
CA ASP A 139 0.94 -1.95 -3.65
C ASP A 139 1.48 -2.28 -5.05
N TRP A 140 2.70 -2.81 -5.12
CA TRP A 140 3.45 -3.05 -6.36
C TRP A 140 3.86 -4.51 -6.48
N ASN A 141 3.79 -5.03 -7.70
CA ASN A 141 4.40 -6.31 -8.02
C ASN A 141 5.93 -6.19 -8.16
N ASP A 142 6.60 -7.31 -8.36
CA ASP A 142 8.07 -7.38 -8.49
C ASP A 142 8.63 -6.66 -9.74
N ARG A 143 7.76 -6.25 -10.67
CA ARG A 143 8.10 -5.46 -11.85
C ARG A 143 7.80 -3.96 -11.68
N GLY A 144 7.35 -3.55 -10.49
CA GLY A 144 7.02 -2.16 -10.18
C GLY A 144 5.71 -1.66 -10.75
N HIS A 145 4.82 -2.54 -11.22
CA HIS A 145 3.48 -2.14 -11.58
C HIS A 145 2.63 -2.00 -10.32
N ALA A 146 1.98 -0.85 -10.19
CA ALA A 146 1.14 -0.53 -9.05
C ALA A 146 -0.29 -1.03 -9.24
N PHE A 147 -0.91 -1.45 -8.15
CA PHE A 147 -2.32 -1.88 -8.10
C PHE A 147 -3.02 -1.24 -6.92
N ILE A 148 -4.30 -0.92 -7.11
CA ILE A 148 -5.20 -0.47 -6.05
C ILE A 148 -6.45 -1.32 -6.03
N THR A 149 -6.96 -1.57 -4.83
CA THR A 149 -8.33 -2.02 -4.66
C THR A 149 -9.27 -0.82 -4.49
N ASN A 150 -10.55 -1.04 -4.68
CA ASN A 150 -11.56 -0.02 -4.56
C ASN A 150 -12.79 -0.58 -3.83
N CYS A 151 -13.31 0.16 -2.87
CA CYS A 151 -14.58 -0.17 -2.25
C CYS A 151 -15.69 -0.10 -3.29
N VAL A 152 -16.55 -1.12 -3.30
CA VAL A 152 -17.56 -1.48 -4.31
C VAL A 152 -16.94 -1.86 -5.67
N ASN A 153 -17.80 -2.12 -6.64
CA ASN A 153 -17.39 -2.49 -7.98
C ASN A 153 -17.08 -1.26 -8.85
N PRO A 154 -16.19 -1.40 -9.80
CA PRO A 154 -15.22 -2.49 -9.91
C PRO A 154 -14.14 -2.35 -8.82
N HIS A 155 -13.60 -3.49 -8.38
CA HIS A 155 -12.79 -3.50 -7.17
C HIS A 155 -11.27 -3.39 -7.40
N LEU A 156 -10.75 -3.58 -8.62
CA LEU A 156 -9.31 -3.72 -8.87
C LEU A 156 -8.84 -2.98 -10.11
N PHE A 157 -7.75 -2.22 -9.97
CA PHE A 157 -7.15 -1.45 -11.06
C PHE A 157 -5.63 -1.53 -11.02
N GLN A 158 -5.00 -1.58 -12.22
CA GLN A 158 -3.58 -1.24 -12.38
C GLN A 158 -3.42 0.27 -12.39
N VAL A 159 -2.49 0.81 -11.61
CA VAL A 159 -2.28 2.25 -11.50
C VAL A 159 -1.18 2.72 -12.44
N ILE A 160 -1.50 3.72 -13.25
CA ILE A 160 -0.59 4.35 -14.21
C ILE A 160 -0.59 5.86 -13.91
N GLN A 161 0.59 6.47 -13.90
CA GLN A 161 0.72 7.90 -13.67
C GLN A 161 -0.06 8.72 -14.72
N GLY A 162 -0.86 9.69 -14.23
CA GLY A 162 -1.69 10.53 -15.08
C GLY A 162 -2.97 9.87 -15.60
N ALA A 163 -3.26 8.64 -15.18
CA ALA A 163 -4.45 7.93 -15.63
C ALA A 163 -5.74 8.46 -14.94
N HIS A 164 -6.86 8.28 -15.65
CA HIS A 164 -8.21 8.58 -15.20
C HIS A 164 -9.03 7.29 -15.21
N TYR A 165 -9.55 6.88 -14.05
CA TYR A 165 -10.24 5.60 -13.87
C TYR A 165 -11.75 5.76 -13.83
N GLU A 166 -12.46 4.73 -14.32
CA GLU A 166 -13.92 4.69 -14.28
C GLU A 166 -14.42 4.49 -12.84
N PRO A 167 -15.31 5.36 -12.34
CA PRO A 167 -15.94 5.17 -11.04
C PRO A 167 -17.15 4.23 -11.15
N TRP A 168 -17.51 3.59 -10.07
CA TRP A 168 -18.74 2.79 -9.99
C TRP A 168 -20.00 3.57 -10.42
N ARG A 169 -20.09 4.81 -9.95
CA ARG A 169 -21.12 5.77 -10.34
C ARG A 169 -20.72 7.18 -9.94
N GLY A 170 -21.50 8.14 -10.38
CA GLY A 170 -21.34 9.52 -10.00
C GLY A 170 -20.49 10.32 -10.97
N ARG A 171 -19.93 11.41 -10.47
CA ARG A 171 -19.27 12.41 -11.29
C ARG A 171 -17.88 11.94 -11.74
N LYS A 172 -17.56 12.19 -12.99
CA LYS A 172 -16.24 11.92 -13.57
C LYS A 172 -15.20 12.89 -13.00
N SER A 173 -14.02 12.40 -12.62
CA SER A 173 -12.95 13.19 -12.04
C SER A 173 -12.35 14.19 -13.04
N SER A 174 -12.21 13.80 -14.31
CA SER A 174 -11.78 14.67 -15.40
C SER A 174 -12.83 14.74 -16.51
N GLN A 175 -13.24 15.96 -16.86
CA GLN A 175 -14.13 16.20 -18.00
C GLN A 175 -13.42 16.09 -19.35
N TYR A 176 -12.07 16.15 -19.36
CA TYR A 176 -11.26 16.12 -20.56
C TYR A 176 -10.80 14.71 -20.94
N ALA A 177 -10.95 13.73 -20.05
CA ALA A 177 -10.62 12.35 -20.36
C ALA A 177 -11.63 11.79 -21.38
N TYR A 178 -11.15 11.49 -22.59
CA TYR A 178 -11.96 10.90 -23.64
C TYR A 178 -12.45 9.51 -23.25
N GLN A 179 -11.54 8.68 -22.81
CA GLN A 179 -11.85 7.34 -22.29
C GLN A 179 -11.20 7.16 -20.91
N ARG A 180 -11.87 6.46 -20.02
CA ARG A 180 -11.36 6.09 -18.72
C ARG A 180 -10.86 4.68 -18.73
N ILE A 181 -9.87 4.42 -17.90
CA ILE A 181 -9.34 3.07 -17.72
C ILE A 181 -10.34 2.28 -16.87
N GLU A 182 -10.73 1.14 -17.39
CA GLU A 182 -11.61 0.20 -16.70
C GLU A 182 -10.84 -0.68 -15.73
N THR A 183 -11.55 -1.48 -14.95
CA THR A 183 -10.99 -2.48 -14.06
C THR A 183 -10.19 -3.53 -14.83
N ILE A 184 -9.18 -4.10 -14.16
CA ILE A 184 -8.48 -5.28 -14.63
C ILE A 184 -9.14 -6.59 -14.17
N ALA A 185 -10.10 -6.54 -13.25
CA ALA A 185 -10.82 -7.73 -12.79
C ALA A 185 -11.80 -8.23 -13.85
N ASP A 186 -11.76 -9.53 -14.17
CA ASP A 186 -12.70 -10.20 -15.08
C ASP A 186 -13.97 -10.69 -14.35
N HIS A 187 -14.11 -10.39 -13.07
CA HIS A 187 -15.16 -10.84 -12.16
C HIS A 187 -15.60 -9.72 -11.20
N LEU A 188 -16.63 -9.99 -10.45
CA LEU A 188 -17.15 -9.11 -9.41
C LEU A 188 -17.17 -9.87 -8.08
N HIS A 189 -16.78 -9.20 -7.00
CA HIS A 189 -16.93 -9.72 -5.63
C HIS A 189 -18.23 -9.25 -4.93
N PHE A 190 -19.02 -8.43 -5.63
CA PHE A 190 -20.27 -7.86 -5.15
C PHE A 190 -21.29 -7.76 -6.26
N THR A 191 -22.44 -8.39 -6.12
CA THR A 191 -23.48 -8.44 -7.14
C THR A 191 -24.60 -7.43 -6.93
N GLY A 192 -24.79 -6.94 -5.69
CA GLY A 192 -25.81 -5.98 -5.33
C GLY A 192 -25.55 -4.59 -5.88
N LEU A 193 -26.14 -4.27 -7.01
CA LEU A 193 -25.95 -2.98 -7.68
C LEU A 193 -26.91 -1.88 -7.18
N SER A 194 -28.06 -2.24 -6.62
CA SER A 194 -29.13 -1.31 -6.25
C SER A 194 -29.33 -1.17 -4.75
N ASN A 195 -29.08 -2.20 -3.97
CA ASN A 195 -29.31 -2.22 -2.54
C ASN A 195 -28.21 -2.98 -1.80
N VAL A 196 -27.11 -2.29 -1.52
CA VAL A 196 -25.92 -2.81 -0.83
C VAL A 196 -26.25 -3.59 0.44
N ARG A 197 -27.25 -3.17 1.20
CA ARG A 197 -27.60 -3.79 2.49
C ARG A 197 -28.42 -5.06 2.36
N ALA A 198 -29.24 -5.16 1.35
CA ALA A 198 -30.08 -6.33 1.14
C ALA A 198 -29.29 -7.54 0.67
N ASP A 199 -28.17 -7.29 -0.02
CA ASP A 199 -27.36 -8.35 -0.64
C ASP A 199 -26.22 -8.83 0.26
N LEU A 200 -25.92 -8.10 1.35
CA LEU A 200 -24.86 -8.50 2.28
C LEU A 200 -25.17 -9.84 2.95
N GLY A 201 -24.25 -10.80 2.78
CA GLY A 201 -24.35 -12.12 3.37
C GLY A 201 -25.31 -13.08 2.67
N SER A 202 -25.78 -12.77 1.48
CA SER A 202 -26.53 -13.71 0.64
C SER A 202 -25.62 -14.83 0.10
N GLU A 203 -26.19 -15.98 -0.23
CA GLU A 203 -25.44 -17.07 -0.87
C GLU A 203 -24.84 -16.64 -2.21
N GLN A 204 -25.52 -15.78 -2.95
CA GLN A 204 -25.05 -15.23 -4.20
C GLN A 204 -23.81 -14.33 -4.02
N GLU A 205 -23.80 -13.46 -3.00
CA GLU A 205 -22.64 -12.66 -2.66
C GLU A 205 -21.49 -13.51 -2.14
N ASP A 206 -21.79 -14.55 -1.35
CA ASP A 206 -20.77 -15.47 -0.86
C ASP A 206 -20.08 -16.23 -2.01
N ALA A 207 -20.85 -16.69 -2.99
CA ALA A 207 -20.33 -17.35 -4.18
C ALA A 207 -19.52 -16.40 -5.08
N ALA A 208 -19.90 -15.13 -5.16
CA ALA A 208 -19.21 -14.12 -5.95
C ALA A 208 -17.86 -13.68 -5.32
N GLY A 209 -17.67 -13.85 -4.01
CA GLY A 209 -16.46 -13.40 -3.31
C GLY A 209 -16.73 -12.64 -2.02
N GLY A 210 -17.99 -12.51 -1.60
CA GLY A 210 -18.39 -12.15 -0.26
C GLY A 210 -18.96 -10.75 -0.03
N GLY A 211 -19.01 -9.89 -1.02
CA GLY A 211 -19.62 -8.57 -0.86
C GLY A 211 -18.72 -7.38 -1.19
N HIS A 212 -19.14 -6.19 -0.83
CA HIS A 212 -18.42 -4.96 -1.14
C HIS A 212 -17.43 -4.53 -0.04
N ALA A 213 -16.80 -3.38 -0.23
CA ALA A 213 -15.84 -2.76 0.67
C ALA A 213 -14.49 -3.51 0.72
N HIS A 214 -13.85 -3.58 -0.44
CA HIS A 214 -12.49 -4.09 -0.58
C HIS A 214 -11.49 -3.05 -0.09
N CYS A 215 -10.49 -3.48 0.70
CA CYS A 215 -9.46 -2.59 1.24
C CYS A 215 -8.16 -3.34 1.58
N GLY A 216 -7.09 -2.56 1.81
CA GLY A 216 -5.80 -3.09 2.22
C GLY A 216 -5.11 -3.89 1.12
N THR A 217 -5.05 -3.35 -0.11
CA THR A 217 -4.34 -3.98 -1.23
C THR A 217 -2.92 -4.37 -0.84
N MET A 218 -2.57 -5.63 -1.06
CA MET A 218 -1.23 -6.15 -0.87
C MET A 218 -0.89 -7.10 -2.01
N VAL A 219 0.22 -6.84 -2.72
CA VAL A 219 0.83 -7.82 -3.61
C VAL A 219 1.75 -8.69 -2.80
N TYR A 220 1.48 -9.99 -2.74
CA TYR A 220 2.32 -10.88 -1.96
C TYR A 220 3.66 -11.13 -2.65
N LEU A 221 4.73 -10.70 -2.01
CA LEU A 221 6.12 -10.91 -2.43
C LEU A 221 6.98 -11.48 -1.29
N GLY A 222 6.34 -12.11 -0.31
CA GLY A 222 6.99 -12.84 0.77
C GLY A 222 7.57 -14.18 0.31
N ASP A 223 8.14 -14.92 1.25
CA ASP A 223 8.80 -16.22 1.04
C ASP A 223 8.24 -17.36 1.93
N ASN A 224 7.11 -17.13 2.62
CA ASN A 224 6.47 -18.16 3.43
C ASN A 224 5.43 -18.96 2.65
N PHE A 225 4.54 -18.29 1.91
CA PHE A 225 3.50 -18.97 1.15
C PHE A 225 4.06 -19.62 -0.11
N PRO A 226 3.42 -20.68 -0.65
CA PRO A 226 3.79 -21.32 -1.90
C PRO A 226 3.97 -20.35 -3.07
N ALA A 227 4.78 -20.76 -4.05
CA ALA A 227 5.18 -19.89 -5.17
C ALA A 227 4.01 -19.35 -6.00
N GLU A 228 2.89 -20.07 -6.08
CA GLU A 228 1.67 -19.64 -6.77
C GLU A 228 1.02 -18.39 -6.18
N TYR A 229 1.30 -18.07 -4.92
CA TYR A 229 0.83 -16.83 -4.29
C TYR A 229 1.69 -15.63 -4.63
N ARG A 230 2.91 -15.83 -5.15
CA ARG A 230 3.78 -14.71 -5.49
C ARG A 230 3.21 -13.89 -6.64
N ASN A 231 3.20 -12.56 -6.47
CA ASN A 231 2.56 -11.59 -7.38
C ASN A 231 1.03 -11.69 -7.46
N THR A 232 0.37 -12.44 -6.59
CA THR A 232 -1.08 -12.34 -6.46
C THR A 232 -1.46 -11.18 -5.54
N LEU A 233 -2.70 -10.73 -5.65
CA LEU A 233 -3.22 -9.59 -4.92
C LEU A 233 -4.15 -10.07 -3.82
N PHE A 234 -3.82 -9.74 -2.59
CA PHE A 234 -4.71 -9.96 -1.46
C PHE A 234 -5.44 -8.68 -1.11
N THR A 235 -6.75 -8.78 -0.92
CA THR A 235 -7.60 -7.68 -0.48
C THR A 235 -8.54 -8.15 0.61
N ASN A 236 -8.68 -7.36 1.67
CA ASN A 236 -9.72 -7.61 2.63
C ASN A 236 -11.08 -7.30 2.02
N ASN A 237 -12.04 -8.19 2.26
CA ASN A 237 -13.43 -7.94 1.97
C ASN A 237 -14.18 -7.82 3.30
N ILE A 238 -14.46 -6.58 3.71
CA ILE A 238 -15.02 -6.27 5.03
C ILE A 238 -16.33 -7.02 5.26
N HIS A 239 -17.25 -7.00 4.29
CA HIS A 239 -18.56 -7.61 4.44
C HIS A 239 -18.56 -9.11 4.13
N GLY A 240 -17.60 -9.56 3.33
CA GLY A 240 -17.36 -10.95 3.05
C GLY A 240 -16.65 -11.71 4.16
N ARG A 241 -16.10 -11.00 5.15
CA ARG A 241 -15.34 -11.59 6.27
C ARG A 241 -14.24 -12.52 5.78
N ARG A 242 -13.49 -12.05 4.79
CA ARG A 242 -12.45 -12.84 4.13
C ARG A 242 -11.33 -11.97 3.58
N ILE A 243 -10.28 -12.64 3.17
CA ILE A 243 -9.23 -12.05 2.36
C ILE A 243 -9.32 -12.70 0.99
N ASN A 244 -9.78 -11.91 0.00
CA ASN A 244 -9.85 -12.35 -1.38
C ASN A 244 -8.45 -12.42 -1.99
N ASN A 245 -8.30 -13.27 -2.99
CA ASN A 245 -7.09 -13.42 -3.78
C ASN A 245 -7.42 -13.22 -5.25
N ASP A 246 -6.79 -12.22 -5.86
CA ASP A 246 -6.87 -11.97 -7.29
C ASP A 246 -5.54 -12.33 -7.95
N VAL A 247 -5.62 -13.04 -9.07
CA VAL A 247 -4.46 -13.55 -9.81
C VAL A 247 -4.28 -12.75 -11.11
N PRO A 248 -3.42 -11.71 -11.13
CA PRO A 248 -3.21 -10.90 -12.32
C PRO A 248 -2.33 -11.64 -13.33
N LYS A 249 -2.80 -11.73 -14.57
CA LYS A 249 -2.03 -12.23 -15.71
C LYS A 249 -1.78 -11.12 -16.71
N ARG A 250 -0.57 -11.07 -17.26
CA ARG A 250 -0.22 -10.08 -18.30
C ARG A 250 -1.16 -10.21 -19.49
N SER A 251 -1.64 -9.07 -19.98
CA SER A 251 -2.42 -8.96 -21.21
C SER A 251 -1.99 -7.68 -21.94
N GLY A 252 -1.17 -7.81 -22.94
CA GLY A 252 -0.54 -6.67 -23.60
C GLY A 252 0.30 -5.82 -22.65
N SER A 253 0.03 -4.52 -22.60
CA SER A 253 0.68 -3.58 -21.66
C SER A 253 0.06 -3.58 -20.26
N GLY A 254 -1.08 -4.24 -20.06
CA GLY A 254 -1.82 -4.29 -18.81
C GLY A 254 -1.92 -5.69 -18.22
N TYR A 255 -3.01 -5.90 -17.48
CA TYR A 255 -3.33 -7.15 -16.80
C TYR A 255 -4.81 -7.48 -16.94
N VAL A 256 -5.12 -8.77 -16.83
CA VAL A 256 -6.45 -9.28 -16.48
C VAL A 256 -6.29 -10.08 -15.20
N ALA A 257 -7.09 -9.79 -14.20
CA ALA A 257 -7.06 -10.44 -12.89
C ALA A 257 -8.31 -11.30 -12.70
N SER A 258 -8.09 -12.59 -12.48
CA SER A 258 -9.15 -13.56 -12.20
C SER A 258 -9.21 -13.86 -10.70
N HIS A 259 -10.40 -14.20 -10.19
CA HIS A 259 -10.59 -14.63 -8.81
C HIS A 259 -9.85 -15.95 -8.56
N GLY A 260 -8.91 -15.93 -7.62
CA GLY A 260 -8.25 -17.11 -7.07
C GLY A 260 -8.93 -17.60 -5.79
N PRO A 261 -8.49 -18.75 -5.24
CA PRO A 261 -8.95 -19.18 -3.92
C PRO A 261 -8.70 -18.12 -2.86
N ASP A 262 -9.72 -17.79 -2.07
CA ASP A 262 -9.59 -16.86 -0.94
C ASP A 262 -8.44 -17.30 -0.01
N LEU A 263 -7.59 -16.37 0.40
CA LEU A 263 -6.50 -16.66 1.34
C LEU A 263 -7.05 -17.11 2.70
N MET A 264 -8.14 -16.48 3.14
CA MET A 264 -8.77 -16.76 4.42
C MET A 264 -10.27 -16.44 4.37
N ARG A 265 -11.07 -17.30 5.00
CA ARG A 265 -12.48 -17.04 5.34
C ARG A 265 -12.62 -17.14 6.85
N ALA A 266 -13.05 -16.05 7.49
CA ALA A 266 -13.22 -16.02 8.93
C ALA A 266 -14.57 -16.66 9.32
N SER A 267 -14.54 -17.58 10.30
CA SER A 267 -15.75 -18.09 10.94
C SER A 267 -16.34 -17.09 11.93
N ASP A 268 -15.55 -16.10 12.35
CA ASP A 268 -15.96 -15.06 13.27
C ASP A 268 -16.76 -13.96 12.54
N PRO A 269 -18.05 -13.76 12.90
CA PRO A 269 -18.88 -12.72 12.29
C PRO A 269 -18.42 -11.30 12.58
N TRP A 270 -17.47 -11.11 13.49
CA TRP A 270 -16.88 -9.82 13.84
C TRP A 270 -15.65 -9.47 13.01
N PHE A 271 -15.13 -10.40 12.22
CA PHE A 271 -13.96 -10.12 11.40
C PHE A 271 -14.30 -9.12 10.28
N MET A 272 -13.57 -8.02 10.26
CA MET A 272 -13.60 -6.97 9.24
C MET A 272 -12.16 -6.50 8.98
N GLY A 273 -11.44 -7.24 8.16
CA GLY A 273 -10.06 -6.90 7.80
C GLY A 273 -9.97 -5.56 7.07
N VAL A 274 -8.94 -4.76 7.38
CA VAL A 274 -8.76 -3.41 6.81
C VAL A 274 -7.42 -3.25 6.10
N THR A 275 -6.32 -3.60 6.76
CA THR A 275 -4.98 -3.43 6.21
C THR A 275 -4.26 -4.78 6.17
N LEU A 276 -3.50 -5.01 5.11
CA LEU A 276 -2.64 -6.17 4.92
C LEU A 276 -1.18 -5.71 4.79
N ALA A 277 -0.29 -6.46 5.39
CA ALA A 277 1.16 -6.33 5.20
C ALA A 277 1.82 -7.70 5.41
N TYR A 278 2.91 -7.98 4.73
CA TYR A 278 3.73 -9.16 5.03
C TYR A 278 4.99 -8.75 5.79
N GLY A 279 5.50 -9.70 6.58
CA GLY A 279 6.63 -9.49 7.47
C GLY A 279 7.93 -10.17 7.00
N PRO A 280 8.98 -10.09 7.84
CA PRO A 280 10.30 -10.62 7.51
C PRO A 280 10.34 -12.14 7.34
N SER A 281 9.40 -12.88 7.94
CA SER A 281 9.29 -14.34 7.74
C SER A 281 8.33 -14.72 6.60
N GLY A 282 7.85 -13.73 5.84
CA GLY A 282 6.90 -13.92 4.75
C GLY A 282 5.45 -14.12 5.20
N GLU A 283 5.20 -14.05 6.48
CA GLU A 283 3.88 -14.09 7.11
C GLU A 283 3.04 -12.88 6.74
N VAL A 284 1.73 -13.00 6.76
CA VAL A 284 0.78 -11.91 6.47
C VAL A 284 0.14 -11.42 7.76
N TYR A 285 0.25 -10.12 8.01
CA TYR A 285 -0.49 -9.45 9.06
C TYR A 285 -1.76 -8.82 8.51
N VAL A 286 -2.85 -8.93 9.26
CA VAL A 286 -4.11 -8.26 8.97
C VAL A 286 -4.62 -7.52 10.19
N SER A 287 -4.90 -6.24 10.02
CA SER A 287 -5.61 -5.46 11.03
C SER A 287 -7.10 -5.69 10.86
N ASP A 288 -7.79 -5.97 11.94
CA ASP A 288 -9.20 -6.26 11.99
C ASP A 288 -9.94 -5.17 12.78
N TRP A 289 -10.89 -4.56 12.13
CA TRP A 289 -11.77 -3.55 12.72
C TRP A 289 -12.65 -4.14 13.85
N SER A 290 -13.03 -5.43 13.71
CA SER A 290 -13.81 -6.18 14.68
C SER A 290 -15.16 -5.55 15.04
N ASP A 291 -16.08 -5.59 14.10
CA ASP A 291 -17.42 -5.03 14.20
C ASP A 291 -18.45 -5.93 13.49
N THR A 292 -19.72 -5.65 13.63
CA THR A 292 -20.83 -6.34 12.95
C THR A 292 -21.69 -5.41 12.10
N GLY A 293 -21.34 -4.12 12.06
CA GLY A 293 -22.05 -3.10 11.31
C GLY A 293 -21.69 -3.05 9.83
N GLU A 294 -22.44 -2.31 9.06
CA GLU A 294 -22.07 -1.91 7.71
C GLU A 294 -21.04 -0.76 7.82
N CYS A 295 -20.06 -0.69 6.90
CA CYS A 295 -18.88 0.20 6.97
C CYS A 295 -19.19 1.70 7.12
N HIS A 296 -20.38 2.16 6.76
CA HIS A 296 -20.86 3.52 6.99
C HIS A 296 -21.79 3.66 8.20
N SER A 297 -22.05 2.58 8.91
CA SER A 297 -22.94 2.59 10.07
C SER A 297 -22.25 3.16 11.29
N THR A 298 -22.98 3.95 12.06
CA THR A 298 -22.58 4.37 13.40
C THR A 298 -23.23 3.53 14.51
N LYS A 299 -24.07 2.55 14.11
CA LYS A 299 -24.77 1.66 15.04
C LYS A 299 -23.90 0.44 15.32
N ASN A 300 -23.89 -0.01 16.56
CA ASN A 300 -23.17 -1.19 17.03
C ASN A 300 -21.64 -1.13 16.85
N THR A 301 -21.07 0.07 16.68
CA THR A 301 -19.61 0.22 16.58
C THR A 301 -18.90 -0.19 17.89
N ARG A 302 -17.78 -0.92 17.75
CA ARG A 302 -16.99 -1.44 18.87
C ARG A 302 -15.56 -0.87 18.78
N ARG A 303 -15.33 0.28 19.38
CA ARG A 303 -14.06 1.04 19.26
C ARG A 303 -12.87 0.44 20.02
N ARG A 304 -13.06 -0.63 20.79
CA ARG A 304 -12.03 -1.21 21.66
C ARG A 304 -11.79 -2.70 21.43
N THR A 305 -12.35 -3.24 20.35
CA THR A 305 -12.30 -4.68 20.03
C THR A 305 -11.49 -5.00 18.78
N GLY A 306 -10.77 -4.02 18.23
CA GLY A 306 -9.86 -4.22 17.10
C GLY A 306 -8.79 -5.27 17.42
N ARG A 307 -8.42 -6.05 16.43
CA ARG A 307 -7.46 -7.16 16.54
C ARG A 307 -6.41 -7.04 15.46
N ILE A 308 -5.28 -7.68 15.67
CA ILE A 308 -4.26 -7.90 14.64
C ILE A 308 -3.99 -9.38 14.59
N TYR A 309 -4.13 -9.98 13.42
CA TYR A 309 -3.82 -11.38 13.20
C TYR A 309 -2.56 -11.54 12.38
N ARG A 310 -1.85 -12.62 12.64
CA ARG A 310 -0.75 -13.13 11.83
C ARG A 310 -1.20 -14.43 11.17
N ILE A 311 -1.05 -14.50 9.85
CA ILE A 311 -1.39 -15.65 9.03
C ILE A 311 -0.08 -16.22 8.46
N THR A 312 0.17 -17.50 8.68
CA THR A 312 1.33 -18.23 8.19
C THR A 312 0.92 -19.43 7.36
N TYR A 313 1.76 -19.82 6.43
CA TYR A 313 1.66 -21.10 5.76
C TYR A 313 2.56 -22.10 6.50
N GLY A 314 1.97 -23.10 7.12
CA GLY A 314 2.68 -24.00 8.03
C GLY A 314 3.21 -23.28 9.28
N GLU A 315 4.34 -23.76 9.79
CA GLU A 315 5.01 -23.24 10.97
C GLU A 315 6.40 -22.71 10.60
N PRO A 316 6.51 -21.50 10.01
CA PRO A 316 7.80 -20.93 9.63
C PRO A 316 8.60 -20.53 10.87
N GLU A 317 9.91 -20.59 10.77
CA GLU A 317 10.79 -19.96 11.74
C GLU A 317 10.61 -18.43 11.68
N MET A 318 10.23 -17.83 12.80
CA MET A 318 9.99 -16.40 12.90
C MET A 318 11.30 -15.63 12.99
N ARG A 319 11.48 -14.65 12.09
CA ARG A 319 12.68 -13.80 12.01
C ARG A 319 12.47 -12.51 12.77
N SER A 320 13.33 -12.24 13.74
CA SER A 320 13.46 -10.92 14.36
C SER A 320 14.62 -10.17 13.70
N VAL A 321 14.33 -9.04 13.08
CA VAL A 321 15.30 -8.34 12.21
C VAL A 321 15.34 -6.85 12.53
N ASP A 322 16.56 -6.32 12.69
CA ASP A 322 16.81 -4.89 12.77
C ASP A 322 17.79 -4.46 11.65
N LEU A 323 17.23 -4.08 10.51
CA LEU A 323 18.01 -3.66 9.34
C LEU A 323 18.70 -2.30 9.54
N ALA A 324 18.34 -1.51 10.55
CA ALA A 324 19.01 -0.24 10.81
C ALA A 324 20.49 -0.46 11.22
N LYS A 325 20.80 -1.63 11.75
CA LYS A 325 22.17 -2.04 12.11
C LYS A 325 23.02 -2.54 10.93
N SER A 326 22.40 -2.83 9.79
CA SER A 326 23.12 -3.31 8.62
C SER A 326 23.99 -2.22 8.00
N SER A 327 25.14 -2.60 7.45
CA SER A 327 26.00 -1.73 6.65
C SER A 327 25.31 -1.33 5.33
N ASN A 328 25.82 -0.31 4.66
CA ASN A 328 25.30 0.13 3.36
C ASN A 328 25.42 -0.97 2.29
N ASP A 329 26.51 -1.73 2.32
CA ASP A 329 26.75 -2.81 1.37
C ASP A 329 25.83 -4.02 1.63
N GLU A 330 25.53 -4.33 2.89
CA GLU A 330 24.52 -5.34 3.24
C GLU A 330 23.15 -4.93 2.77
N LEU A 331 22.73 -3.67 2.97
CA LEU A 331 21.47 -3.16 2.49
C LEU A 331 21.38 -3.20 0.95
N ALA A 332 22.47 -2.91 0.24
CA ALA A 332 22.51 -3.03 -1.21
C ALA A 332 22.34 -4.49 -1.66
N LYS A 333 22.99 -5.45 -1.01
CA LYS A 333 22.86 -6.90 -1.30
C LYS A 333 21.45 -7.42 -1.02
N LEU A 334 20.71 -6.84 -0.08
CA LEU A 334 19.31 -7.22 0.20
C LEU A 334 18.37 -6.94 -0.99
N GLN A 335 18.77 -6.20 -2.02
CA GLN A 335 18.01 -6.10 -3.26
C GLN A 335 17.90 -7.44 -4.02
N LEU A 336 18.72 -8.44 -3.65
CA LEU A 336 18.68 -9.81 -4.16
C LEU A 336 17.79 -10.76 -3.33
N HIS A 337 17.28 -10.32 -2.20
CA HIS A 337 16.54 -11.18 -1.28
C HIS A 337 15.23 -11.69 -1.88
N ALA A 338 14.82 -12.94 -1.54
CA ALA A 338 13.58 -13.55 -2.03
C ALA A 338 12.34 -12.84 -1.49
N ASN A 339 12.32 -12.54 -0.18
CA ASN A 339 11.26 -11.82 0.47
C ASN A 339 11.45 -10.30 0.26
N ASP A 340 10.48 -9.67 -0.39
CA ASP A 340 10.52 -8.25 -0.74
C ASP A 340 10.40 -7.32 0.48
N TRP A 341 10.02 -7.83 1.64
CA TRP A 341 10.07 -7.09 2.89
C TRP A 341 11.49 -6.54 3.13
N PHE A 342 12.51 -7.39 2.99
CA PHE A 342 13.91 -6.98 3.13
C PHE A 342 14.31 -5.97 2.07
N VAL A 343 13.89 -6.20 0.83
CA VAL A 343 14.19 -5.32 -0.31
C VAL A 343 13.67 -3.91 -0.09
N ARG A 344 12.40 -3.79 0.28
CA ARG A 344 11.71 -2.51 0.49
C ARG A 344 12.30 -1.75 1.68
N HIS A 345 12.52 -2.43 2.79
CA HIS A 345 13.10 -1.81 3.99
C HIS A 345 14.55 -1.38 3.77
N ALA A 346 15.37 -2.21 3.12
CA ALA A 346 16.74 -1.87 2.80
C ALA A 346 16.84 -0.65 1.87
N ARG A 347 15.99 -0.59 0.83
CA ARG A 347 15.94 0.55 -0.10
C ARG A 347 15.54 1.84 0.61
N ARG A 348 14.53 1.79 1.48
CA ARG A 348 14.11 2.94 2.30
C ARG A 348 15.24 3.42 3.21
N LEU A 349 15.92 2.50 3.91
CA LEU A 349 17.06 2.86 4.77
C LEU A 349 18.22 3.48 3.97
N LEU A 350 18.52 2.98 2.78
CA LEU A 350 19.51 3.60 1.90
C LEU A 350 19.09 5.02 1.51
N GLN A 351 17.82 5.24 1.17
CA GLN A 351 17.29 6.57 0.86
C GLN A 351 17.37 7.52 2.07
N GLU A 352 17.05 7.04 3.26
CA GLU A 352 17.17 7.80 4.52
C GLU A 352 18.62 8.23 4.77
N ARG A 353 19.57 7.29 4.59
CA ARG A 353 21.00 7.56 4.74
C ARG A 353 21.52 8.55 3.69
N ALA A 354 21.08 8.43 2.44
CA ALA A 354 21.38 9.40 1.39
C ALA A 354 20.86 10.79 1.76
N GLY A 355 19.64 10.90 2.24
CA GLY A 355 19.03 12.14 2.71
C GLY A 355 19.76 12.76 3.91
N ALA A 356 20.43 11.95 4.72
CA ALA A 356 21.27 12.37 5.84
C ALA A 356 22.72 12.70 5.42
N GLY A 357 23.08 12.60 4.14
CA GLY A 357 24.41 12.89 3.61
C GLY A 357 25.45 11.82 3.88
N VAL A 358 25.02 10.59 4.17
CA VAL A 358 25.95 9.44 4.34
C VAL A 358 26.54 9.08 2.98
N ASP A 359 27.85 8.79 2.94
CA ASP A 359 28.51 8.28 1.73
C ASP A 359 28.00 6.87 1.40
N LEU A 360 27.37 6.75 0.23
CA LEU A 360 26.80 5.50 -0.29
C LEU A 360 27.53 5.03 -1.57
N SER A 361 28.74 5.52 -1.84
CA SER A 361 29.48 5.21 -3.08
C SER A 361 29.68 3.71 -3.28
N GLY A 362 30.06 2.96 -2.20
CA GLY A 362 30.19 1.51 -2.23
C GLY A 362 28.87 0.79 -2.52
N ALA A 363 27.80 1.17 -1.82
CA ALA A 363 26.46 0.62 -2.07
C ALA A 363 25.97 0.93 -3.50
N ALA A 364 26.20 2.14 -3.99
CA ALA A 364 25.86 2.52 -5.36
C ALA A 364 26.60 1.68 -6.41
N GLN A 365 27.89 1.39 -6.17
CA GLN A 365 28.66 0.50 -7.05
C GLN A 365 28.10 -0.93 -7.06
N ALA A 366 27.81 -1.50 -5.88
CA ALA A 366 27.21 -2.83 -5.77
C ALA A 366 25.82 -2.89 -6.46
N LEU A 367 25.00 -1.85 -6.31
CA LEU A 367 23.70 -1.76 -6.98
C LEU A 367 23.85 -1.68 -8.51
N ARG A 368 24.86 -0.94 -9.02
CA ARG A 368 25.13 -0.90 -10.47
C ARG A 368 25.51 -2.29 -11.00
N GLU A 369 26.40 -2.99 -10.30
CA GLU A 369 26.78 -4.36 -10.67
C GLU A 369 25.56 -5.29 -10.73
N ILE A 370 24.67 -5.25 -9.72
CA ILE A 370 23.43 -6.04 -9.74
C ILE A 370 22.56 -5.64 -10.95
N GLY A 371 22.40 -4.35 -11.20
CA GLY A 371 21.57 -3.85 -12.31
C GLY A 371 22.10 -4.23 -13.68
N GLU A 372 23.40 -4.33 -13.87
CA GLU A 372 24.04 -4.62 -15.14
C GLU A 372 24.18 -6.12 -15.41
N THR A 373 24.47 -6.91 -14.39
CA THR A 373 24.94 -8.29 -14.57
C THR A 373 23.96 -9.37 -14.12
N ASN A 374 22.97 -9.03 -13.27
CA ASN A 374 22.05 -10.03 -12.76
C ASN A 374 21.13 -10.58 -13.87
N GLU A 375 21.00 -11.90 -13.95
CA GLU A 375 20.16 -12.56 -14.97
C GLU A 375 18.66 -12.32 -14.71
N ASP A 376 18.26 -12.17 -13.44
CA ASP A 376 16.86 -11.90 -13.07
C ASP A 376 16.50 -10.41 -13.25
N VAL A 377 15.64 -10.13 -14.20
CA VAL A 377 15.16 -8.77 -14.51
C VAL A 377 14.55 -8.08 -13.30
N THR A 378 13.90 -8.81 -12.39
CA THR A 378 13.30 -8.22 -11.19
C THR A 378 14.36 -7.73 -10.21
N ARG A 379 15.50 -8.43 -10.11
CA ARG A 379 16.67 -8.01 -9.31
C ARG A 379 17.32 -6.76 -9.91
N ARG A 380 17.45 -6.72 -11.22
CA ARG A 380 17.94 -5.54 -11.94
C ARG A 380 17.06 -4.32 -11.70
N LEU A 381 15.73 -4.47 -11.77
CA LEU A 381 14.77 -3.41 -11.47
C LEU A 381 14.90 -2.89 -10.04
N ARG A 382 15.03 -3.78 -9.06
CA ARG A 382 15.21 -3.41 -7.65
C ARG A 382 16.49 -2.58 -7.43
N ALA A 383 17.60 -2.98 -8.06
CA ALA A 383 18.85 -2.23 -8.02
C ALA A 383 18.69 -0.84 -8.65
N MET A 384 18.00 -0.74 -9.79
CA MET A 384 17.71 0.52 -10.45
C MET A 384 16.87 1.46 -9.55
N TRP A 385 15.82 0.96 -8.93
CA TRP A 385 15.01 1.75 -8.02
C TRP A 385 15.79 2.19 -6.78
N ALA A 386 16.67 1.34 -6.27
CA ALA A 386 17.53 1.71 -5.16
C ALA A 386 18.50 2.82 -5.55
N LEU A 387 19.15 2.73 -6.72
CA LEU A 387 20.00 3.79 -7.27
C LEU A 387 19.23 5.10 -7.47
N TYR A 388 18.02 5.02 -8.00
CA TYR A 388 17.17 6.19 -8.16
C TYR A 388 16.83 6.83 -6.81
N SER A 389 16.42 6.04 -5.82
CA SER A 389 16.02 6.53 -4.51
C SER A 389 17.14 7.21 -3.72
N ILE A 390 18.39 6.81 -3.94
CA ILE A 390 19.57 7.43 -3.33
C ILE A 390 20.18 8.56 -4.17
N GLY A 391 19.59 8.87 -5.33
CA GLY A 391 20.09 9.92 -6.23
C GLY A 391 21.37 9.55 -7.01
N ALA A 392 21.68 8.26 -7.13
CA ALA A 392 22.88 7.75 -7.82
C ALA A 392 22.60 7.16 -9.22
N ALA A 393 21.34 7.21 -9.70
CA ALA A 393 20.99 6.87 -11.07
C ALA A 393 21.39 8.02 -12.00
N ASP A 394 22.17 7.73 -13.06
CA ASP A 394 22.44 8.68 -14.13
C ASP A 394 21.37 8.58 -15.24
N GLU A 395 21.25 9.62 -16.08
CA GLU A 395 20.24 9.69 -17.13
C GLU A 395 20.46 8.65 -18.26
N ALA A 396 21.67 8.18 -18.46
CA ALA A 396 22.02 7.23 -19.52
C ALA A 396 21.57 5.80 -19.17
N TRP A 397 21.47 5.49 -17.90
CA TRP A 397 21.19 4.16 -17.41
C TRP A 397 19.76 3.65 -17.71
N PRO A 398 18.68 4.48 -17.54
CA PRO A 398 17.34 4.08 -17.94
C PRO A 398 17.19 3.80 -19.44
N VAL A 399 17.98 4.47 -20.30
CA VAL A 399 17.94 4.29 -21.75
C VAL A 399 18.45 2.89 -22.14
N SER A 400 19.55 2.43 -21.56
CA SER A 400 20.04 1.07 -21.77
C SER A 400 19.03 0.00 -21.31
N TYR A 401 18.23 0.34 -20.32
CA TYR A 401 17.23 -0.55 -19.73
C TYR A 401 15.96 -0.68 -20.58
N THR A 402 15.56 0.36 -21.30
CA THR A 402 14.42 0.31 -22.24
C THR A 402 14.69 -0.63 -23.40
N HIS A 403 15.94 -0.77 -23.83
CA HIS A 403 16.34 -1.72 -24.89
C HIS A 403 16.21 -3.19 -24.45
N LEU A 404 16.37 -3.47 -23.15
CA LEU A 404 16.20 -4.84 -22.61
C LEU A 404 14.73 -5.28 -22.56
N ARG A 405 13.79 -4.35 -22.33
CA ARG A 405 12.35 -4.64 -22.38
C ARG A 405 11.85 -4.97 -23.79
N ALA A 406 12.46 -4.39 -24.82
CA ALA A 406 12.05 -4.65 -26.21
C ALA A 406 12.32 -6.09 -26.65
N HIS A 407 13.29 -6.78 -26.05
CA HIS A 407 13.60 -8.18 -26.37
C HIS A 407 12.72 -9.21 -25.63
N GLU A 408 12.07 -8.83 -24.52
CA GLU A 408 11.19 -9.74 -23.76
C GLU A 408 9.73 -9.78 -24.26
N THR A 409 9.33 -8.87 -25.13
CA THR A 409 7.97 -8.81 -25.70
C THR A 409 7.83 -9.59 -27.01
N GLY A 410 8.86 -10.26 -27.47
CA GLY A 410 8.95 -10.97 -28.76
C GLY A 410 8.83 -12.49 -28.68
N SER A 411 8.25 -13.06 -27.61
CA SER A 411 7.94 -14.50 -27.54
C SER A 411 6.55 -14.74 -26.99
#